data_4d75bf7b16108018c0893e690a549122
#
_entry.id   4d75bf7b16108018c0893e690a549122
#
_cell.length_a   1.000
_cell.length_b   1.000
_cell.length_c   1.000
_cell.angle_alpha   90.00
_cell.angle_beta   90.00
_cell.angle_gamma   90.00
#
_symmetry.space_group_name_H-M   'P 1'
#
loop_
_entity.id
_entity.type
_entity.pdbx_description
1 polymer ?
#
loop_
_entity_poly.entity_id
_entity_poly.type
_entity_poly.pdbx_seq_one_letter_code
_entity_poly.pdbx_strand_id
1 'polypeptide(L)'
;MYTYKVAGPQAGIETAIIQETCKLVGYNDGDGTMPPGGSMSNYMGLIMARDAKDNTVRYQGITKRMTLYTSNTSHYSTPKNAAFAGIGRDNIRYINNDDQGRMDTAHLEECIQKDIAQGHTPFYVNATAGTTVLGAFDDINALADVCQKYRLWLHVDGAYCGAVIFSEKYKHLTAGMERSDSFSFNAHKMLGTPLSSSIIVTKHKDQLVKSFSNEADYLYQTGDEDFDLGRTSIQCGRRNDALKLWTLWKSVGNKGLEKIVDHQFYLADIAREYCEKHPDYILYSFPDSVSVCFNYKGIDPKDLCTKLYEDGNLM
;
A
#
# COMPACT_ATOMS: atom_id res chain seq x y z
N MET A 1 -6.61 -15.61 14.45
CA MET A 1 -7.91 -15.97 13.81
C MET A 1 -7.63 -16.98 12.71
N TYR A 2 -8.29 -18.11 12.73
CA TYR A 2 -8.18 -19.13 11.66
C TYR A 2 -9.49 -19.23 10.90
N THR A 3 -10.45 -19.91 11.54
CA THR A 3 -11.79 -20.17 11.05
C THR A 3 -12.79 -19.43 11.90
N TYR A 4 -14.01 -19.27 11.41
CA TYR A 4 -15.09 -18.66 12.17
C TYR A 4 -15.37 -19.38 13.50
N LYS A 5 -15.30 -20.71 13.54
CA LYS A 5 -15.52 -21.49 14.77
C LYS A 5 -14.58 -21.10 15.92
N VAL A 6 -13.34 -20.73 15.61
CA VAL A 6 -12.34 -20.35 16.60
C VAL A 6 -12.35 -18.84 16.86
N ALA A 7 -12.51 -18.03 15.80
CA ALA A 7 -12.46 -16.58 15.88
C ALA A 7 -13.78 -15.96 16.36
N GLY A 8 -14.93 -16.60 16.07
CA GLY A 8 -16.24 -16.09 16.44
C GLY A 8 -16.49 -14.66 15.90
N PRO A 9 -17.00 -13.73 16.75
CA PRO A 9 -17.31 -12.36 16.35
C PRO A 9 -16.14 -11.59 15.76
N GLN A 10 -14.89 -12.01 16.02
CA GLN A 10 -13.69 -11.33 15.52
C GLN A 10 -13.54 -11.43 14.00
N ALA A 11 -14.02 -12.54 13.41
CA ALA A 11 -14.08 -12.67 11.95
C ALA A 11 -15.04 -11.62 11.35
N GLY A 12 -16.22 -11.44 11.95
CA GLY A 12 -17.19 -10.44 11.52
C GLY A 12 -16.67 -9.00 11.64
N ILE A 13 -15.86 -8.69 12.67
CA ILE A 13 -15.21 -7.37 12.80
C ILE A 13 -14.24 -7.12 11.64
N GLU A 14 -13.40 -8.08 11.28
CA GLU A 14 -12.48 -7.94 10.16
C GLU A 14 -13.23 -7.78 8.84
N THR A 15 -14.23 -8.64 8.59
CA THR A 15 -15.08 -8.55 7.41
C THR A 15 -15.75 -7.18 7.29
N ALA A 16 -16.30 -6.63 8.38
CA ALA A 16 -16.92 -5.31 8.37
C ALA A 16 -15.92 -4.19 8.01
N ILE A 17 -14.70 -4.22 8.55
CA ILE A 17 -13.64 -3.26 8.22
C ILE A 17 -13.26 -3.36 6.74
N ILE A 18 -13.10 -4.57 6.22
CA ILE A 18 -12.75 -4.79 4.82
C ILE A 18 -13.85 -4.26 3.91
N GLN A 19 -15.12 -4.57 4.19
CA GLN A 19 -16.24 -4.10 3.39
C GLN A 19 -16.36 -2.57 3.39
N GLU A 20 -16.21 -1.92 4.55
CA GLU A 20 -16.21 -0.45 4.62
C GLU A 20 -15.00 0.16 3.89
N THR A 21 -13.83 -0.46 3.98
CA THR A 21 -12.65 -0.02 3.21
C THR A 21 -12.88 -0.16 1.71
N CYS A 22 -13.43 -1.29 1.24
CA CYS A 22 -13.79 -1.49 -0.17
C CYS A 22 -14.75 -0.40 -0.67
N LYS A 23 -15.78 -0.05 0.12
CA LYS A 23 -16.70 1.05 -0.23
C LYS A 23 -16.00 2.39 -0.37
N LEU A 24 -15.09 2.72 0.57
CA LEU A 24 -14.34 3.99 0.55
C LEU A 24 -13.46 4.13 -0.70
N VAL A 25 -12.90 3.03 -1.20
CA VAL A 25 -12.02 3.03 -2.38
C VAL A 25 -12.76 2.71 -3.69
N GLY A 26 -14.07 2.45 -3.63
CA GLY A 26 -14.89 2.21 -4.81
C GLY A 26 -14.84 0.78 -5.36
N TYR A 27 -14.46 -0.20 -4.55
CA TYR A 27 -14.46 -1.63 -4.91
C TYR A 27 -15.81 -2.27 -4.52
N ASN A 28 -16.81 -2.23 -5.41
CA ASN A 28 -18.20 -2.60 -5.09
C ASN A 28 -18.37 -4.05 -4.59
N ASP A 29 -17.66 -5.01 -5.18
CA ASP A 29 -17.65 -6.42 -4.80
C ASP A 29 -16.24 -6.86 -4.36
N GLY A 30 -15.50 -5.95 -3.75
CA GLY A 30 -14.14 -6.19 -3.33
C GLY A 30 -14.02 -7.15 -2.16
N ASP A 31 -12.84 -7.69 -2.00
CA ASP A 31 -12.43 -8.54 -0.89
C ASP A 31 -11.16 -8.00 -0.24
N GLY A 32 -10.75 -8.55 0.90
CA GLY A 32 -9.57 -8.07 1.60
C GLY A 32 -9.18 -8.92 2.80
N THR A 33 -8.08 -8.53 3.42
CA THR A 33 -7.60 -9.15 4.66
C THR A 33 -6.67 -8.18 5.41
N MET A 34 -6.28 -8.56 6.63
CA MET A 34 -5.38 -7.76 7.46
C MET A 34 -4.02 -8.44 7.66
N PRO A 35 -3.02 -8.14 6.80
CA PRO A 35 -1.66 -8.67 6.91
C PRO A 35 -0.88 -8.08 8.09
N PRO A 36 0.24 -8.72 8.52
CA PRO A 36 1.06 -8.23 9.62
C PRO A 36 2.05 -7.13 9.21
N GLY A 37 1.55 -6.04 8.65
CA GLY A 37 2.35 -4.87 8.24
C GLY A 37 2.36 -4.62 6.73
N GLY A 38 2.67 -3.36 6.33
CA GLY A 38 2.62 -2.90 4.93
C GLY A 38 3.50 -3.69 3.97
N SER A 39 4.69 -4.15 4.41
CA SER A 39 5.54 -5.00 3.56
C SER A 39 4.85 -6.30 3.15
N MET A 40 4.07 -6.89 4.07
CA MET A 40 3.29 -8.09 3.76
C MET A 40 2.04 -7.77 2.94
N SER A 41 1.44 -6.60 3.13
CA SER A 41 0.36 -6.14 2.26
C SER A 41 0.84 -6.02 0.81
N ASN A 42 1.97 -5.36 0.58
CA ASN A 42 2.56 -5.23 -0.75
C ASN A 42 3.00 -6.59 -1.32
N TYR A 43 3.50 -7.50 -0.47
CA TYR A 43 3.80 -8.87 -0.89
C TYR A 43 2.53 -9.59 -1.37
N MET A 44 1.43 -9.48 -0.65
CA MET A 44 0.16 -10.09 -1.04
C MET A 44 -0.37 -9.48 -2.35
N GLY A 45 -0.27 -8.16 -2.54
CA GLY A 45 -0.60 -7.50 -3.80
C GLY A 45 0.21 -8.05 -4.97
N LEU A 46 1.52 -8.22 -4.78
CA LEU A 46 2.41 -8.79 -5.80
C LEU A 46 2.06 -10.25 -6.13
N ILE A 47 1.76 -11.08 -5.12
CA ILE A 47 1.38 -12.49 -5.33
C ILE A 47 0.04 -12.59 -6.05
N MET A 48 -0.97 -11.79 -5.68
CA MET A 48 -2.25 -11.75 -6.40
C MET A 48 -2.05 -11.40 -7.87
N ALA A 49 -1.23 -10.40 -8.16
CA ALA A 49 -0.91 -9.98 -9.52
C ALA A 49 -0.20 -11.09 -10.33
N ARG A 50 0.78 -11.74 -9.71
CA ARG A 50 1.53 -12.85 -10.31
C ARG A 50 0.59 -14.01 -10.68
N ASP A 51 -0.23 -14.42 -9.73
CA ASP A 51 -1.12 -15.57 -9.88
C ASP A 51 -2.30 -15.25 -10.83
N ALA A 52 -2.75 -13.99 -10.88
CA ALA A 52 -3.72 -13.55 -11.87
C ALA A 52 -3.14 -13.53 -13.29
N LYS A 53 -1.85 -13.20 -13.43
CA LYS A 53 -1.16 -13.21 -14.73
C LYS A 53 -0.88 -14.61 -15.24
N ASP A 54 -0.47 -15.52 -14.34
CA ASP A 54 -0.20 -16.92 -14.65
C ASP A 54 -0.50 -17.79 -13.42
N ASN A 55 -1.66 -18.42 -13.43
CA ASN A 55 -2.13 -19.26 -12.32
C ASN A 55 -1.34 -20.56 -12.16
N THR A 56 -0.55 -20.97 -13.15
CA THR A 56 0.28 -22.17 -13.07
C THR A 56 1.49 -21.99 -12.14
N VAL A 57 1.88 -20.74 -11.87
CA VAL A 57 3.04 -20.41 -11.02
C VAL A 57 2.93 -21.02 -9.63
N ARG A 58 1.72 -21.12 -9.07
CA ARG A 58 1.49 -21.75 -7.76
C ARG A 58 1.91 -23.21 -7.70
N TYR A 59 1.88 -23.92 -8.82
CA TYR A 59 2.12 -25.38 -8.91
C TYR A 59 3.46 -25.71 -9.56
N GLN A 60 3.85 -24.93 -10.55
CA GLN A 60 5.01 -25.22 -11.41
C GLN A 60 6.20 -24.26 -11.18
N GLY A 61 6.00 -23.21 -10.38
CA GLY A 61 6.95 -22.13 -10.26
C GLY A 61 6.94 -21.20 -11.48
N ILE A 62 7.81 -20.19 -11.46
CA ILE A 62 7.90 -19.18 -12.53
C ILE A 62 8.66 -19.77 -13.71
N THR A 63 8.01 -19.90 -14.85
CA THR A 63 8.58 -20.45 -16.09
C THR A 63 8.92 -19.39 -17.14
N LYS A 64 8.39 -18.16 -16.98
CA LYS A 64 8.62 -17.02 -17.87
C LYS A 64 9.25 -15.88 -17.08
N ARG A 65 10.07 -15.07 -17.75
CA ARG A 65 10.64 -13.88 -17.12
C ARG A 65 9.57 -12.83 -16.91
N MET A 66 9.06 -12.72 -15.69
CA MET A 66 8.04 -11.76 -15.28
C MET A 66 8.71 -10.47 -14.82
N THR A 67 8.20 -9.29 -15.25
CA THR A 67 8.74 -7.98 -14.87
C THR A 67 7.70 -7.12 -14.16
N LEU A 68 8.17 -6.35 -13.18
CA LEU A 68 7.36 -5.44 -12.39
C LEU A 68 7.96 -4.03 -12.36
N TYR A 69 7.10 -3.05 -12.11
CA TYR A 69 7.43 -1.63 -12.22
C TYR A 69 7.08 -0.90 -10.92
N THR A 70 7.97 -0.03 -10.48
CA THR A 70 7.79 0.80 -9.28
C THR A 70 8.62 2.07 -9.42
N SER A 71 8.26 3.14 -8.70
CA SER A 71 9.07 4.37 -8.75
C SER A 71 10.38 4.26 -7.98
N ASN A 72 11.34 5.11 -8.31
CA ASN A 72 12.62 5.21 -7.60
C ASN A 72 12.44 5.59 -6.10
N THR A 73 11.33 6.24 -5.75
CA THR A 73 11.01 6.69 -4.40
C THR A 73 10.07 5.75 -3.65
N SER A 74 9.69 4.62 -4.25
CA SER A 74 8.84 3.62 -3.62
C SER A 74 9.53 2.95 -2.43
N HIS A 75 8.73 2.32 -1.57
CA HIS A 75 9.23 1.68 -0.37
C HIS A 75 10.13 0.47 -0.68
N TYR A 76 11.22 0.31 0.09
CA TYR A 76 12.20 -0.77 -0.05
C TYR A 76 11.63 -2.20 0.12
N SER A 77 10.36 -2.36 0.48
CA SER A 77 9.70 -3.67 0.50
C SER A 77 9.58 -4.31 -0.89
N THR A 78 9.48 -3.51 -1.96
CA THR A 78 9.34 -4.02 -3.32
C THR A 78 10.47 -4.97 -3.73
N PRO A 79 11.78 -4.63 -3.60
CA PRO A 79 12.85 -5.57 -3.92
C PRO A 79 12.91 -6.81 -3.00
N LYS A 80 12.52 -6.69 -1.74
CA LYS A 80 12.39 -7.85 -0.86
C LYS A 80 11.29 -8.78 -1.34
N ASN A 81 10.13 -8.22 -1.64
CA ASN A 81 8.96 -8.97 -2.08
C ASN A 81 9.19 -9.66 -3.43
N ALA A 82 9.85 -8.98 -4.38
CA ALA A 82 10.23 -9.58 -5.66
C ALA A 82 11.17 -10.78 -5.48
N ALA A 83 12.13 -10.68 -4.57
CA ALA A 83 13.03 -11.80 -4.24
C ALA A 83 12.27 -12.97 -3.60
N PHE A 84 11.41 -12.70 -2.59
CA PHE A 84 10.64 -13.74 -1.90
C PHE A 84 9.59 -14.40 -2.79
N ALA A 85 9.01 -13.65 -3.72
CA ALA A 85 8.05 -14.17 -4.70
C ALA A 85 8.68 -15.01 -5.82
N GLY A 86 10.02 -15.13 -5.85
CA GLY A 86 10.75 -15.82 -6.90
C GLY A 86 10.84 -15.05 -8.21
N ILE A 87 10.38 -13.81 -8.27
CA ILE A 87 10.51 -12.92 -9.45
C ILE A 87 11.98 -12.53 -9.67
N GLY A 88 12.71 -12.24 -8.59
CA GLY A 88 14.08 -11.76 -8.63
C GLY A 88 14.18 -10.24 -8.77
N ARG A 89 15.17 -9.65 -8.10
CA ARG A 89 15.37 -8.18 -8.05
C ARG A 89 15.73 -7.59 -9.42
N ASP A 90 16.42 -8.33 -10.27
CA ASP A 90 16.83 -7.89 -11.61
C ASP A 90 15.64 -7.74 -12.60
N ASN A 91 14.46 -8.18 -12.17
CA ASN A 91 13.22 -8.04 -12.94
C ASN A 91 12.36 -6.85 -12.49
N ILE A 92 12.87 -6.01 -11.61
CA ILE A 92 12.25 -4.74 -11.24
C ILE A 92 12.71 -3.65 -12.20
N ARG A 93 11.77 -2.85 -12.69
CA ARG A 93 12.05 -1.61 -13.42
C ARG A 93 11.73 -0.45 -12.50
N TYR A 94 12.76 0.32 -12.17
CA TYR A 94 12.63 1.54 -11.40
C TYR A 94 12.31 2.69 -12.34
N ILE A 95 11.14 3.25 -12.18
CA ILE A 95 10.63 4.32 -13.01
C ILE A 95 11.02 5.66 -12.41
N ASN A 96 11.44 6.61 -13.26
CA ASN A 96 11.76 7.96 -12.84
C ASN A 96 10.54 8.66 -12.24
N ASN A 97 10.81 9.67 -11.45
CA ASN A 97 9.79 10.54 -10.91
C ASN A 97 9.79 11.88 -11.66
N ASP A 98 8.62 12.49 -11.76
CA ASP A 98 8.48 13.87 -12.19
C ASP A 98 8.90 14.88 -11.09
N ASP A 99 8.81 16.17 -11.39
CA ASP A 99 9.18 17.27 -10.47
C ASP A 99 8.28 17.33 -9.21
N GLN A 100 7.18 16.59 -9.18
CA GLN A 100 6.29 16.46 -8.03
C GLN A 100 6.47 15.11 -7.29
N GLY A 101 7.50 14.36 -7.65
CA GLY A 101 7.82 13.07 -7.03
C GLY A 101 6.89 11.93 -7.45
N ARG A 102 6.05 12.10 -8.48
CA ARG A 102 5.12 11.10 -9.00
C ARG A 102 5.80 10.22 -10.04
N MET A 103 5.39 8.97 -10.15
CA MET A 103 5.89 8.06 -11.19
C MET A 103 5.64 8.63 -12.59
N ASP A 104 6.69 8.73 -13.40
CA ASP A 104 6.62 9.17 -14.79
C ASP A 104 5.97 8.09 -15.66
N THR A 105 4.76 8.39 -16.13
CA THR A 105 3.96 7.45 -16.94
C THR A 105 4.55 7.23 -18.34
N ALA A 106 5.24 8.21 -18.93
CA ALA A 106 5.87 8.05 -20.22
C ALA A 106 7.07 7.09 -20.13
N HIS A 107 7.92 7.27 -19.11
CA HIS A 107 9.02 6.34 -18.83
C HIS A 107 8.52 4.94 -18.45
N LEU A 108 7.41 4.84 -17.70
CA LEU A 108 6.77 3.56 -17.41
C LEU A 108 6.39 2.83 -18.71
N GLU A 109 5.72 3.53 -19.61
CA GLU A 109 5.28 2.95 -20.88
C GLU A 109 6.45 2.51 -21.75
N GLU A 110 7.51 3.31 -21.84
CA GLU A 110 8.75 2.96 -22.53
C GLU A 110 9.37 1.66 -21.98
N CYS A 111 9.48 1.54 -20.66
CA CYS A 111 10.02 0.35 -20.00
C CYS A 111 9.16 -0.89 -20.28
N ILE A 112 7.84 -0.77 -20.26
CA ILE A 112 6.91 -1.86 -20.58
C ILE A 112 7.11 -2.35 -22.02
N GLN A 113 7.16 -1.43 -22.98
CA GLN A 113 7.35 -1.74 -24.40
C GLN A 113 8.69 -2.43 -24.66
N LYS A 114 9.75 -1.99 -24.00
CA LYS A 114 11.08 -2.60 -24.06
C LYS A 114 11.07 -4.03 -23.53
N ASP A 115 10.44 -4.27 -22.38
CA ASP A 115 10.32 -5.61 -21.79
C ASP A 115 9.52 -6.56 -22.70
N ILE A 116 8.42 -6.08 -23.30
CA ILE A 116 7.63 -6.86 -24.26
C ILE A 116 8.47 -7.23 -25.49
N ALA A 117 9.21 -6.27 -26.04
CA ALA A 117 10.09 -6.48 -27.20
C ALA A 117 11.21 -7.50 -26.92
N GLN A 118 11.64 -7.61 -25.64
CA GLN A 118 12.61 -8.61 -25.17
C GLN A 118 12.01 -9.98 -24.83
N GLY A 119 10.70 -10.15 -25.01
CA GLY A 119 9.99 -11.39 -24.69
C GLY A 119 9.74 -11.60 -23.20
N HIS A 120 9.88 -10.56 -22.38
CA HIS A 120 9.51 -10.60 -20.96
C HIS A 120 7.98 -10.52 -20.81
N THR A 121 7.51 -10.85 -19.61
CA THR A 121 6.09 -10.80 -19.25
C THR A 121 5.83 -9.72 -18.21
N PRO A 122 5.52 -8.47 -18.60
CA PRO A 122 5.05 -7.44 -17.69
C PRO A 122 3.77 -7.87 -16.98
N PHE A 123 3.68 -7.65 -15.65
CA PHE A 123 2.48 -8.09 -14.91
C PHE A 123 2.00 -7.15 -13.81
N TYR A 124 2.86 -6.27 -13.26
CA TYR A 124 2.55 -5.54 -12.03
C TYR A 124 3.15 -4.13 -12.03
N VAL A 125 2.36 -3.15 -11.64
CA VAL A 125 2.78 -1.77 -11.34
C VAL A 125 2.45 -1.48 -9.89
N ASN A 126 3.46 -1.01 -9.12
CA ASN A 126 3.31 -0.57 -7.74
C ASN A 126 3.30 0.96 -7.71
N ALA A 127 2.13 1.55 -7.70
CA ALA A 127 1.93 2.97 -7.43
C ALA A 127 2.01 3.25 -5.93
N THR A 128 2.30 4.49 -5.55
CA THR A 128 2.40 4.89 -4.13
C THR A 128 1.44 6.04 -3.82
N ALA A 129 0.62 5.88 -2.78
CA ALA A 129 -0.18 6.94 -2.20
C ALA A 129 0.49 7.47 -0.92
N GLY A 130 1.41 8.42 -1.11
CA GLY A 130 2.28 8.99 -0.09
C GLY A 130 3.60 8.22 0.06
N THR A 131 4.63 8.64 -0.67
CA THR A 131 5.98 8.06 -0.56
C THR A 131 6.55 8.27 0.84
N THR A 132 7.36 7.32 1.32
CA THR A 132 7.83 7.28 2.72
C THR A 132 8.61 8.52 3.15
N VAL A 133 9.38 9.15 2.24
CA VAL A 133 10.21 10.31 2.56
C VAL A 133 9.49 11.61 2.23
N LEU A 134 9.09 11.79 0.96
CA LEU A 134 8.55 13.06 0.47
C LEU A 134 7.02 13.16 0.58
N GLY A 135 6.33 12.06 0.86
CA GLY A 135 4.87 12.02 0.94
C GLY A 135 4.18 12.27 -0.40
N ALA A 136 4.86 12.07 -1.53
CA ALA A 136 4.30 12.27 -2.87
C ALA A 136 3.25 11.22 -3.21
N PHE A 137 2.21 11.62 -3.94
CA PHE A 137 1.12 10.76 -4.41
C PHE A 137 1.22 10.58 -5.92
N ASP A 138 1.27 9.34 -6.39
CA ASP A 138 1.25 9.03 -7.82
C ASP A 138 -0.12 9.36 -8.46
N ASP A 139 -0.12 9.72 -9.74
CA ASP A 139 -1.34 9.89 -10.52
C ASP A 139 -1.94 8.53 -10.88
N ILE A 140 -2.85 8.05 -10.01
CA ILE A 140 -3.47 6.72 -10.16
C ILE A 140 -4.26 6.63 -11.47
N ASN A 141 -4.91 7.71 -11.93
CA ASN A 141 -5.65 7.69 -13.18
C ASN A 141 -4.73 7.47 -14.39
N ALA A 142 -3.64 8.22 -14.48
CA ALA A 142 -2.68 8.09 -15.56
C ALA A 142 -2.01 6.70 -15.55
N LEU A 143 -1.67 6.17 -14.37
CA LEU A 143 -1.12 4.83 -14.23
C LEU A 143 -2.15 3.74 -14.60
N ALA A 144 -3.42 3.93 -14.24
CA ALA A 144 -4.49 3.01 -14.60
C ALA A 144 -4.70 2.94 -16.12
N ASP A 145 -4.57 4.05 -16.85
CA ASP A 145 -4.65 4.06 -18.32
C ASP A 145 -3.54 3.17 -18.93
N VAL A 146 -2.31 3.30 -18.44
CA VAL A 146 -1.19 2.47 -18.89
C VAL A 146 -1.41 1.01 -18.51
N CYS A 147 -1.81 0.73 -17.27
CA CYS A 147 -2.06 -0.64 -16.82
C CYS A 147 -3.18 -1.32 -17.61
N GLN A 148 -4.26 -0.61 -17.92
CA GLN A 148 -5.35 -1.12 -18.74
C GLN A 148 -4.89 -1.45 -20.16
N LYS A 149 -4.11 -0.56 -20.79
CA LYS A 149 -3.56 -0.74 -22.14
C LYS A 149 -2.70 -2.01 -22.26
N TYR A 150 -1.87 -2.28 -21.25
CA TYR A 150 -0.93 -3.42 -21.26
C TYR A 150 -1.40 -4.62 -20.44
N ARG A 151 -2.60 -4.58 -19.85
CA ARG A 151 -3.17 -5.64 -19.00
C ARG A 151 -2.26 -5.99 -17.83
N LEU A 152 -1.83 -4.96 -17.11
CA LEU A 152 -1.03 -5.06 -15.90
C LEU A 152 -1.91 -4.89 -14.67
N TRP A 153 -1.54 -5.54 -13.58
CA TRP A 153 -2.13 -5.31 -12.28
C TRP A 153 -1.61 -4.01 -11.69
N LEU A 154 -2.51 -3.11 -11.32
CA LEU A 154 -2.18 -1.88 -10.61
C LEU A 154 -2.44 -2.07 -9.11
N HIS A 155 -1.37 -2.09 -8.33
CA HIS A 155 -1.43 -2.04 -6.87
C HIS A 155 -1.10 -0.62 -6.39
N VAL A 156 -1.85 -0.13 -5.41
CA VAL A 156 -1.54 1.16 -4.78
C VAL A 156 -1.07 0.93 -3.35
N ASP A 157 0.21 1.18 -3.11
CA ASP A 157 0.82 1.19 -1.78
C ASP A 157 0.49 2.51 -1.07
N GLY A 158 -0.55 2.49 -0.26
CA GLY A 158 -0.92 3.57 0.65
C GLY A 158 -0.49 3.33 2.09
N ALA A 159 0.52 2.49 2.32
CA ALA A 159 0.94 2.12 3.68
C ALA A 159 1.20 3.33 4.58
N TYR A 160 1.70 4.44 4.04
CA TYR A 160 1.95 5.66 4.79
C TYR A 160 0.73 6.59 4.82
N CYS A 161 0.30 7.08 3.68
CA CYS A 161 -0.73 8.12 3.59
C CYS A 161 -2.08 7.63 3.06
N GLY A 162 -2.26 6.33 2.84
CA GLY A 162 -3.50 5.80 2.27
C GLY A 162 -4.76 6.07 3.11
N ALA A 163 -4.61 6.43 4.40
CA ALA A 163 -5.74 6.85 5.22
C ALA A 163 -6.38 8.19 4.78
N VAL A 164 -5.84 8.89 3.78
CA VAL A 164 -6.49 10.05 3.16
C VAL A 164 -7.86 9.71 2.55
N ILE A 165 -8.15 8.43 2.30
CA ILE A 165 -9.48 7.96 1.90
C ILE A 165 -10.59 8.33 2.89
N PHE A 166 -10.27 8.63 4.14
CA PHE A 166 -11.21 9.08 5.16
C PHE A 166 -11.47 10.59 5.16
N SER A 167 -10.66 11.39 4.45
CA SER A 167 -10.75 12.85 4.42
C SER A 167 -11.48 13.36 3.19
N GLU A 168 -12.57 14.09 3.36
CA GLU A 168 -13.24 14.76 2.25
C GLU A 168 -12.34 15.81 1.57
N LYS A 169 -11.46 16.44 2.35
CA LYS A 169 -10.52 17.45 1.84
C LYS A 169 -9.39 16.85 1.02
N TYR A 170 -8.82 15.72 1.45
CA TYR A 170 -7.60 15.16 0.89
C TYR A 170 -7.79 13.85 0.09
N LYS A 171 -9.01 13.28 0.03
CA LYS A 171 -9.26 12.06 -0.76
C LYS A 171 -8.98 12.23 -2.25
N HIS A 172 -8.98 13.47 -2.75
CA HIS A 172 -8.63 13.75 -4.15
C HIS A 172 -7.21 13.32 -4.51
N LEU A 173 -6.30 13.23 -3.52
CA LEU A 173 -4.93 12.73 -3.70
C LEU A 173 -4.87 11.24 -4.10
N THR A 174 -5.99 10.53 -3.93
CA THR A 174 -6.16 9.13 -4.36
C THR A 174 -7.24 8.99 -5.43
N ALA A 175 -7.48 10.04 -6.22
CA ALA A 175 -8.44 10.01 -7.32
C ALA A 175 -8.06 8.92 -8.34
N GLY A 176 -9.02 8.10 -8.77
CA GLY A 176 -8.77 6.94 -9.63
C GLY A 176 -8.49 5.63 -8.87
N MET A 177 -8.59 5.64 -7.53
CA MET A 177 -8.35 4.44 -6.70
C MET A 177 -9.25 3.27 -7.12
N GLU A 178 -10.49 3.53 -7.49
CA GLU A 178 -11.47 2.53 -7.97
C GLU A 178 -11.03 1.81 -9.25
N ARG A 179 -10.06 2.38 -9.97
CA ARG A 179 -9.49 1.79 -11.19
C ARG A 179 -8.34 0.83 -10.90
N SER A 180 -7.73 0.90 -9.71
CA SER A 180 -6.66 -0.02 -9.32
C SER A 180 -7.20 -1.42 -9.02
N ASP A 181 -6.33 -2.43 -9.02
CA ASP A 181 -6.69 -3.82 -8.78
C ASP A 181 -6.61 -4.18 -7.30
N SER A 182 -5.71 -3.53 -6.57
CA SER A 182 -5.57 -3.67 -5.13
C SER A 182 -4.99 -2.42 -4.48
N PHE A 183 -5.36 -2.20 -3.23
CA PHE A 183 -4.92 -1.08 -2.41
C PHE A 183 -4.57 -1.56 -1.02
N SER A 184 -3.54 -0.98 -0.42
CA SER A 184 -3.18 -1.24 0.98
C SER A 184 -2.93 0.04 1.76
N PHE A 185 -3.28 0.04 3.06
CA PHE A 185 -2.88 1.10 3.97
C PHE A 185 -2.63 0.58 5.39
N ASN A 186 -1.91 1.37 6.20
CA ASN A 186 -1.60 1.02 7.58
C ASN A 186 -2.28 1.99 8.55
N ALA A 187 -3.29 1.52 9.27
CA ALA A 187 -3.95 2.32 10.30
C ALA A 187 -3.00 2.67 11.47
N HIS A 188 -1.97 1.85 11.69
CA HIS A 188 -0.94 2.12 12.71
C HIS A 188 0.09 3.20 12.31
N LYS A 189 -0.06 3.81 11.12
CA LYS A 189 0.70 5.01 10.73
C LYS A 189 -0.17 6.24 10.92
N MET A 190 -0.85 6.69 9.88
CA MET A 190 -1.60 7.95 9.89
C MET A 190 -2.76 7.98 10.91
N LEU A 191 -3.42 6.85 11.19
CA LEU A 191 -4.52 6.81 12.17
C LEU A 191 -4.08 6.51 13.61
N GLY A 192 -2.79 6.22 13.84
CA GLY A 192 -2.22 6.07 15.18
C GLY A 192 -2.68 4.83 15.96
N THR A 193 -3.23 3.79 15.30
CA THR A 193 -3.54 2.54 16.00
C THR A 193 -2.27 1.80 16.42
N PRO A 194 -2.30 0.93 17.44
CA PRO A 194 -1.14 0.12 17.81
C PRO A 194 -0.71 -0.82 16.67
N LEU A 195 0.58 -1.09 16.55
CA LEU A 195 1.16 -2.09 15.64
C LEU A 195 0.64 -3.50 15.95
N SER A 196 0.38 -4.34 14.96
CA SER A 196 0.21 -4.00 13.56
C SER A 196 -1.29 -3.78 13.28
N SER A 197 -1.60 -2.91 12.33
CA SER A 197 -2.97 -2.76 11.83
C SER A 197 -2.87 -2.33 10.36
N SER A 198 -2.65 -3.31 9.49
CA SER A 198 -2.53 -3.13 8.04
C SER A 198 -3.72 -3.76 7.35
N ILE A 199 -4.17 -3.14 6.30
CA ILE A 199 -5.27 -3.59 5.48
C ILE A 199 -4.79 -3.72 4.04
N ILE A 200 -5.21 -4.77 3.35
CA ILE A 200 -5.16 -4.88 1.91
C ILE A 200 -6.55 -5.22 1.39
N VAL A 201 -6.98 -4.51 0.36
CA VAL A 201 -8.22 -4.79 -0.36
C VAL A 201 -7.95 -4.97 -1.84
N THR A 202 -8.75 -5.76 -2.50
CA THR A 202 -8.73 -5.97 -3.95
C THR A 202 -10.14 -5.86 -4.52
N LYS A 203 -10.26 -5.33 -5.72
CA LYS A 203 -11.56 -5.28 -6.41
C LYS A 203 -12.00 -6.63 -6.98
N HIS A 204 -11.08 -7.59 -7.04
CA HIS A 204 -11.33 -8.91 -7.63
C HIS A 204 -11.79 -9.89 -6.55
N LYS A 205 -13.10 -10.16 -6.53
CA LYS A 205 -13.66 -11.19 -5.66
C LYS A 205 -12.95 -12.52 -5.87
N ASP A 206 -12.74 -13.28 -4.80
CA ASP A 206 -12.07 -14.58 -4.76
C ASP A 206 -10.58 -14.60 -5.13
N GLN A 207 -9.96 -13.45 -5.49
CA GLN A 207 -8.54 -13.46 -5.86
C GLN A 207 -7.64 -13.82 -4.67
N LEU A 208 -8.00 -13.38 -3.46
CA LEU A 208 -7.28 -13.78 -2.25
C LEU A 208 -7.35 -15.30 -2.03
N VAL A 209 -8.54 -15.87 -2.16
CA VAL A 209 -8.73 -17.34 -2.04
C VAL A 209 -7.92 -18.06 -3.11
N LYS A 210 -7.98 -17.62 -4.36
CA LYS A 210 -7.20 -18.21 -5.48
C LYS A 210 -5.69 -18.18 -5.22
N SER A 211 -5.18 -17.12 -4.57
CA SER A 211 -3.74 -16.96 -4.35
C SER A 211 -3.26 -17.58 -3.03
N PHE A 212 -4.07 -17.61 -1.98
CA PHE A 212 -3.61 -17.95 -0.63
C PHE A 212 -4.28 -19.16 0.00
N SER A 213 -5.42 -19.62 -0.53
CA SER A 213 -6.09 -20.79 0.04
C SER A 213 -5.29 -22.08 -0.27
N ASN A 214 -5.23 -22.95 0.73
CA ASN A 214 -4.82 -24.34 0.59
C ASN A 214 -5.93 -25.24 1.14
N GLU A 215 -6.03 -26.44 0.60
CA GLU A 215 -6.92 -27.46 1.13
C GLU A 215 -6.43 -27.89 2.52
N ALA A 216 -7.33 -27.82 3.50
CA ALA A 216 -7.04 -28.21 4.87
C ALA A 216 -8.34 -28.70 5.53
N ASP A 217 -8.72 -29.93 5.24
CA ASP A 217 -10.00 -30.54 5.67
C ASP A 217 -10.21 -30.50 7.20
N TYR A 218 -9.11 -30.50 7.96
CA TYR A 218 -9.17 -30.43 9.42
C TYR A 218 -9.50 -29.01 9.96
N LEU A 219 -9.33 -27.97 9.12
CA LEU A 219 -9.60 -26.56 9.49
C LEU A 219 -10.95 -26.08 8.97
N TYR A 220 -11.28 -26.38 7.71
CA TYR A 220 -12.41 -25.82 6.98
C TYR A 220 -13.55 -26.82 6.87
N GLN A 221 -14.19 -27.11 8.00
CA GLN A 221 -15.24 -28.12 8.10
C GLN A 221 -16.68 -27.59 7.94
N THR A 222 -16.84 -26.26 7.80
CA THR A 222 -18.15 -25.61 7.68
C THR A 222 -18.32 -24.97 6.32
N GLY A 223 -19.55 -25.00 5.79
CA GLY A 223 -19.87 -24.39 4.50
C GLY A 223 -19.91 -22.83 4.48
N ASP A 224 -19.58 -22.18 5.61
CA ASP A 224 -19.52 -20.70 5.70
C ASP A 224 -18.14 -20.19 5.26
N GLU A 225 -17.85 -20.37 3.97
CA GLU A 225 -16.56 -20.01 3.36
C GLU A 225 -16.21 -18.53 3.52
N ASP A 226 -17.22 -17.65 3.54
CA ASP A 226 -17.04 -16.19 3.64
C ASP A 226 -16.49 -15.73 4.99
N PHE A 227 -16.59 -16.54 6.04
CA PHE A 227 -16.10 -16.22 7.38
C PHE A 227 -14.79 -16.94 7.76
N ASP A 228 -14.30 -17.84 6.92
CA ASP A 228 -13.06 -18.57 7.15
C ASP A 228 -11.84 -17.78 6.66
N LEU A 229 -11.51 -16.70 7.36
CA LEU A 229 -10.46 -15.73 7.02
C LEU A 229 -9.05 -16.34 6.88
N GLY A 230 -8.84 -17.59 7.31
CA GLY A 230 -7.61 -18.34 7.05
C GLY A 230 -7.37 -18.63 5.58
N ARG A 231 -8.43 -18.69 4.75
CA ARG A 231 -8.36 -18.94 3.30
C ARG A 231 -7.84 -17.74 2.51
N THR A 232 -7.96 -16.53 3.07
CA THR A 232 -7.55 -15.26 2.43
C THR A 232 -6.25 -14.72 3.01
N SER A 233 -5.55 -15.48 3.85
CA SER A 233 -4.38 -15.04 4.60
C SER A 233 -3.16 -15.92 4.32
N ILE A 234 -1.97 -15.32 4.33
CA ILE A 234 -0.70 -16.05 4.32
C ILE A 234 -0.49 -16.80 5.66
N GLN A 235 -1.03 -16.25 6.75
CA GLN A 235 -0.84 -16.80 8.09
C GLN A 235 -1.98 -17.76 8.44
N CYS A 236 -1.63 -18.91 8.96
CA CYS A 236 -2.61 -19.83 9.55
C CYS A 236 -3.25 -19.18 10.77
N GLY A 237 -2.47 -18.84 11.80
CA GLY A 237 -2.93 -18.15 12.99
C GLY A 237 -2.58 -16.65 12.95
N ARG A 238 -3.55 -15.78 13.26
CA ARG A 238 -3.36 -14.33 13.25
C ARG A 238 -3.76 -13.68 14.57
N ARG A 239 -3.13 -12.56 14.89
CA ARG A 239 -3.60 -11.67 15.95
C ARG A 239 -4.91 -11.01 15.51
N ASN A 240 -5.68 -10.55 16.50
CA ASN A 240 -6.91 -9.80 16.24
C ASN A 240 -6.59 -8.31 16.00
N ASP A 241 -5.89 -8.04 14.91
CA ASP A 241 -5.47 -6.67 14.54
C ASP A 241 -6.66 -5.82 14.09
N ALA A 242 -7.72 -6.44 13.60
CA ALA A 242 -8.96 -5.79 13.23
C ALA A 242 -9.62 -5.04 14.40
N LEU A 243 -9.57 -5.61 15.60
CA LEU A 243 -10.17 -4.99 16.78
C LEU A 243 -9.59 -3.60 17.07
N LYS A 244 -8.29 -3.37 16.81
CA LYS A 244 -7.63 -2.09 17.05
C LYS A 244 -8.25 -0.97 16.22
N LEU A 245 -8.36 -1.17 14.90
CA LEU A 245 -8.97 -0.20 14.01
C LEU A 245 -10.49 -0.08 14.26
N TRP A 246 -11.16 -1.21 14.47
CA TRP A 246 -12.59 -1.22 14.75
C TRP A 246 -12.92 -0.38 16.00
N THR A 247 -12.16 -0.56 17.08
CA THR A 247 -12.35 0.19 18.32
C THR A 247 -12.14 1.68 18.10
N LEU A 248 -11.06 2.09 17.41
CA LEU A 248 -10.83 3.48 17.05
C LEU A 248 -12.01 4.02 16.22
N TRP A 249 -12.34 3.33 15.12
CA TRP A 249 -13.39 3.78 14.21
C TRP A 249 -14.76 3.92 14.90
N LYS A 250 -15.12 2.95 15.74
CA LYS A 250 -16.36 3.02 16.54
C LYS A 250 -16.36 4.14 17.58
N SER A 251 -15.20 4.46 18.16
CA SER A 251 -15.10 5.51 19.19
C SER A 251 -15.19 6.92 18.61
N VAL A 252 -14.62 7.15 17.41
CA VAL A 252 -14.55 8.52 16.83
C VAL A 252 -15.44 8.71 15.61
N GLY A 253 -15.91 7.64 14.97
CA GLY A 253 -16.69 7.66 13.74
C GLY A 253 -15.91 8.15 12.52
N ASN A 254 -16.56 8.22 11.34
CA ASN A 254 -15.92 8.68 10.10
C ASN A 254 -15.41 10.14 10.24
N LYS A 255 -16.19 11.01 10.86
CA LYS A 255 -15.78 12.41 11.09
C LYS A 255 -14.59 12.54 12.03
N GLY A 256 -14.42 11.62 12.96
CA GLY A 256 -13.24 11.60 13.83
C GLY A 256 -11.99 11.13 13.08
N LEU A 257 -12.11 10.12 12.23
CA LEU A 257 -11.00 9.66 11.36
C LEU A 257 -10.59 10.76 10.36
N GLU A 258 -11.57 11.44 9.75
CA GLU A 258 -11.33 12.61 8.90
C GLU A 258 -10.51 13.68 9.63
N LYS A 259 -10.92 14.05 10.83
CA LYS A 259 -10.20 15.05 11.65
C LYS A 259 -8.78 14.62 12.00
N ILE A 260 -8.54 13.33 12.26
CA ILE A 260 -7.20 12.79 12.52
C ILE A 260 -6.31 13.00 11.29
N VAL A 261 -6.82 12.69 10.10
CA VAL A 261 -6.10 12.89 8.83
C VAL A 261 -5.85 14.37 8.57
N ASP A 262 -6.90 15.18 8.58
CA ASP A 262 -6.82 16.61 8.29
C ASP A 262 -5.87 17.35 9.23
N HIS A 263 -5.84 16.97 10.51
CA HIS A 263 -4.94 17.56 11.48
C HIS A 263 -3.46 17.32 11.17
N GLN A 264 -3.09 16.18 10.60
CA GLN A 264 -1.70 15.91 10.21
C GLN A 264 -1.26 16.79 9.04
N PHE A 265 -2.12 17.00 8.07
CA PHE A 265 -1.87 17.97 6.98
C PHE A 265 -1.77 19.38 7.52
N TYR A 266 -2.66 19.77 8.44
CA TYR A 266 -2.60 21.09 9.08
C TYR A 266 -1.26 21.32 9.80
N LEU A 267 -0.76 20.34 10.55
CA LEU A 267 0.55 20.44 11.21
C LEU A 267 1.70 20.50 10.20
N ALA A 268 1.62 19.74 9.12
CA ALA A 268 2.61 19.78 8.04
C ALA A 268 2.62 21.14 7.33
N ASP A 269 1.45 21.73 7.10
CA ASP A 269 1.32 23.07 6.50
C ASP A 269 1.98 24.16 7.37
N ILE A 270 1.76 24.13 8.69
CA ILE A 270 2.41 25.05 9.62
C ILE A 270 3.94 24.91 9.55
N ALA A 271 4.45 23.67 9.59
CA ALA A 271 5.88 23.43 9.55
C ALA A 271 6.50 23.83 8.21
N ARG A 272 5.79 23.59 7.09
CA ARG A 272 6.20 24.00 5.74
C ARG A 272 6.26 25.51 5.64
N GLU A 273 5.20 26.21 6.07
CA GLU A 273 5.15 27.68 6.09
C GLU A 273 6.28 28.29 6.92
N TYR A 274 6.63 27.68 8.05
CA TYR A 274 7.78 28.10 8.84
C TYR A 274 9.08 27.98 8.06
N CYS A 275 9.34 26.83 7.42
CA CYS A 275 10.53 26.60 6.61
C CYS A 275 10.63 27.59 5.43
N GLU A 276 9.52 27.87 4.74
CA GLU A 276 9.46 28.80 3.61
C GLU A 276 9.77 30.25 4.01
N LYS A 277 9.35 30.67 5.20
CA LYS A 277 9.59 32.03 5.71
C LYS A 277 10.97 32.23 6.31
N HIS A 278 11.69 31.17 6.63
CA HIS A 278 12.96 31.27 7.32
C HIS A 278 14.13 31.05 6.33
N PRO A 279 15.05 32.04 6.19
CA PRO A 279 16.07 32.02 5.14
C PRO A 279 17.11 30.89 5.24
N ASP A 280 17.24 30.30 6.41
CA ASP A 280 18.20 29.21 6.66
C ASP A 280 17.68 27.82 6.23
N TYR A 281 16.40 27.70 5.85
CA TYR A 281 15.80 26.43 5.44
C TYR A 281 15.68 26.32 3.94
N ILE A 282 15.97 25.12 3.41
CA ILE A 282 15.73 24.71 2.03
C ILE A 282 14.68 23.62 2.09
N LEU A 283 13.47 23.91 1.62
CA LEU A 283 12.34 22.98 1.64
C LEU A 283 12.36 22.08 0.40
N TYR A 284 12.13 20.79 0.61
CA TYR A 284 12.04 19.76 -0.46
C TYR A 284 10.66 19.11 -0.55
N SER A 285 9.79 19.34 0.42
CA SER A 285 8.44 18.76 0.45
C SER A 285 7.54 19.39 -0.60
N PHE A 286 6.62 18.57 -1.11
CA PHE A 286 5.57 19.02 -2.01
C PHE A 286 4.40 19.63 -1.25
N PRO A 287 3.59 20.49 -1.88
CA PRO A 287 2.25 20.81 -1.41
C PRO A 287 1.45 19.50 -1.22
N ASP A 288 0.47 19.49 -0.35
CA ASP A 288 -0.38 18.33 -0.08
C ASP A 288 0.37 17.07 0.42
N SER A 289 1.54 17.26 1.04
CA SER A 289 2.28 16.20 1.73
C SER A 289 2.21 16.36 3.25
N VAL A 290 2.08 15.26 3.97
CA VAL A 290 2.23 15.22 5.43
C VAL A 290 3.70 15.16 5.87
N SER A 291 4.62 14.96 4.94
CA SER A 291 6.08 14.98 5.20
C SER A 291 6.62 16.37 4.98
N VAL A 292 7.43 16.85 5.92
CA VAL A 292 8.15 18.14 5.80
C VAL A 292 9.63 17.84 5.77
N CYS A 293 10.18 17.77 4.54
CA CYS A 293 11.59 17.49 4.29
C CYS A 293 12.32 18.80 4.00
N PHE A 294 13.37 19.07 4.75
CA PHE A 294 14.15 20.29 4.61
C PHE A 294 15.64 20.06 4.86
N ASN A 295 16.46 21.00 4.38
CA ASN A 295 17.84 21.15 4.81
C ASN A 295 17.99 22.46 5.60
N TYR A 296 18.92 22.48 6.53
CA TYR A 296 19.23 23.67 7.32
C TYR A 296 20.64 24.17 6.99
N LYS A 297 20.75 25.40 6.48
CA LYS A 297 22.01 26.09 6.12
C LYS A 297 22.92 25.32 5.17
N GLY A 298 22.37 24.40 4.37
CA GLY A 298 23.19 23.57 3.48
C GLY A 298 24.14 22.59 4.18
N ILE A 299 23.95 22.36 5.50
CA ILE A 299 24.72 21.38 6.27
C ILE A 299 24.41 19.98 5.75
N ASP A 300 25.43 19.11 5.66
CA ASP A 300 25.18 17.71 5.30
C ASP A 300 24.15 17.08 6.26
N PRO A 301 23.06 16.51 5.75
CA PRO A 301 21.97 15.99 6.60
C PRO A 301 22.45 14.90 7.57
N LYS A 302 23.43 14.09 7.18
CA LYS A 302 23.96 13.03 8.01
C LYS A 302 24.72 13.60 9.20
N ASP A 303 25.54 14.63 8.96
CA ASP A 303 26.32 15.30 10.03
C ASP A 303 25.39 16.01 11.00
N LEU A 304 24.38 16.74 10.47
CA LEU A 304 23.37 17.42 11.29
C LEU A 304 22.57 16.44 12.15
N CYS A 305 22.03 15.37 11.54
CA CYS A 305 21.24 14.38 12.26
C CYS A 305 22.06 13.63 13.30
N THR A 306 23.32 13.27 12.98
CA THR A 306 24.21 12.59 13.92
C THR A 306 24.46 13.48 15.14
N LYS A 307 24.78 14.76 14.93
CA LYS A 307 25.01 15.70 16.03
C LYS A 307 23.75 15.92 16.89
N LEU A 308 22.60 16.11 16.26
CA LEU A 308 21.33 16.28 16.99
C LEU A 308 20.95 15.03 17.80
N TYR A 309 21.26 13.83 17.27
CA TYR A 309 21.05 12.59 17.99
C TYR A 309 22.00 12.44 19.18
N GLU A 310 23.30 12.74 19.01
CA GLU A 310 24.32 12.72 20.09
C GLU A 310 23.98 13.73 21.19
N ASP A 311 23.48 14.91 20.82
CA ASP A 311 23.08 15.96 21.77
C ASP A 311 21.71 15.65 22.44
N GLY A 312 21.05 14.55 22.10
CA GLY A 312 19.73 14.17 22.64
C GLY A 312 18.56 15.03 22.15
N ASN A 313 18.74 15.80 21.09
CA ASN A 313 17.72 16.69 20.50
C ASN A 313 16.92 16.01 19.38
N LEU A 314 17.27 14.79 18.97
CA LEU A 314 16.59 13.99 17.98
C LEU A 314 16.44 12.55 18.49
N MET A 315 15.23 11.94 18.29
CA MET A 315 14.97 10.53 18.58
C MET A 315 14.71 9.75 17.29
#